data_57f377c5b226c78652b99ba2cdb7d23e
#
_entry.id   57f377c5b226c78652b99ba2cdb7d23e
#
_cell.length_a   1.000
_cell.length_b   1.000
_cell.length_c   1.000
_cell.angle_alpha   90.00
_cell.angle_beta   90.00
_cell.angle_gamma   90.00
#
_symmetry.space_group_name_H-M   'P 1'
#
loop_
_entity.id
_entity.type
_entity.pdbx_description
1 polymer ?
#
loop_
_entity_poly.entity_id
_entity_poly.type
_entity_poly.pdbx_seq_one_letter_code
_entity_poly.pdbx_strand_id
1 'polypeptide(L)'
;MICAILPLIFTQVAASRDPAEALPGGRILPMLRRRSSRLGINGCIISGIVLGSLYGLMPLYLSHQGMSDANVGYWMALLVSSGIVGQWPIGRLADRFGRMMVLRVQVFVVILGAIAMLTNAAMAPALFVLGLAGFTLYPVAMSWACETVAHHELVAMNQALLLSYTLGSLAGPSMTAMLMQSYSDRLLFVMIAAVALVYLVMLLRKADHHATPVAHA
;
A
#
# COMPACT_ATOMS: atom_id res chain seq x y z
N MET A 1 22.36 11.92 0.37
CA MET A 1 22.92 10.55 0.48
C MET A 1 23.98 10.40 1.57
N ILE A 2 24.81 11.40 1.86
CA ILE A 2 25.91 11.29 2.86
C ILE A 2 25.41 11.18 4.30
N CYS A 3 24.31 11.85 4.68
CA CYS A 3 23.74 11.79 6.04
C CYS A 3 23.14 10.44 6.44
N ALA A 4 22.83 9.56 5.50
CA ALA A 4 22.30 8.23 5.82
C ALA A 4 23.40 7.22 6.23
N ILE A 5 24.65 7.52 5.95
CA ILE A 5 25.80 6.64 6.25
C ILE A 5 26.33 6.90 7.66
N LEU A 6 26.10 8.11 8.21
CA LEU A 6 26.61 8.50 9.54
C LEU A 6 26.17 7.57 10.68
N PRO A 7 24.89 7.16 10.81
CA PRO A 7 24.49 6.25 11.87
C PRO A 7 25.05 4.83 11.72
N LEU A 8 25.36 4.40 10.49
CA LEU A 8 25.93 3.07 10.23
C LEU A 8 27.40 2.97 10.67
N ILE A 9 28.13 4.09 10.75
CA ILE A 9 29.52 4.11 11.21
C ILE A 9 29.60 3.99 12.74
N PHE A 10 28.58 4.45 13.47
CA PHE A 10 28.54 4.43 14.94
C PHE A 10 27.79 3.22 15.52
N THR A 11 26.98 2.54 14.75
CA THR A 11 26.42 1.25 15.15
C THR A 11 27.38 0.15 14.72
N GLN A 12 28.15 -0.41 15.68
CA GLN A 12 28.71 -1.74 15.50
C GLN A 12 27.49 -2.67 15.32
N VAL A 13 27.19 -2.96 14.06
CA VAL A 13 26.32 -4.08 13.71
C VAL A 13 27.08 -5.29 14.20
N ALA A 14 26.75 -5.75 15.39
CA ALA A 14 27.16 -7.06 15.86
C ALA A 14 26.58 -8.05 14.84
N ALA A 15 27.38 -8.35 13.83
CA ALA A 15 27.13 -9.47 12.97
C ALA A 15 27.24 -10.70 13.86
N SER A 16 26.13 -11.15 14.44
CA SER A 16 25.99 -12.52 14.92
C SER A 16 26.13 -13.42 13.68
N ARG A 17 27.37 -13.65 13.33
CA ARG A 17 27.76 -14.72 12.44
C ARG A 17 27.63 -16.00 13.24
N ASP A 18 26.45 -16.56 13.31
CA ASP A 18 26.30 -17.99 13.38
C ASP A 18 26.37 -18.54 11.93
N PRO A 19 27.49 -19.17 11.55
CA PRO A 19 27.66 -19.70 10.18
C PRO A 19 26.80 -20.93 9.92
N ALA A 20 25.98 -21.35 10.86
CA ALA A 20 25.31 -22.66 10.82
C ALA A 20 23.87 -22.63 10.31
N GLU A 21 23.27 -21.48 10.03
CA GLU A 21 21.98 -21.41 9.39
C GLU A 21 22.03 -20.58 8.12
N ALA A 22 22.66 -21.13 7.09
CA ALA A 22 22.21 -20.86 5.73
C ALA A 22 20.78 -21.40 5.65
N LEU A 23 19.81 -20.55 6.05
CA LEU A 23 18.40 -20.85 5.94
C LEU A 23 18.13 -21.30 4.51
N PRO A 24 17.59 -22.51 4.28
CA PRO A 24 17.15 -22.90 2.95
C PRO A 24 16.19 -21.81 2.53
N GLY A 25 16.48 -21.16 1.40
CA GLY A 25 15.72 -20.01 0.90
C GLY A 25 14.24 -20.30 1.07
N GLY A 26 13.59 -19.61 2.01
CA GLY A 26 12.24 -19.93 2.45
C GLY A 26 11.35 -19.96 1.22
N ARG A 27 10.68 -21.07 0.98
CA ARG A 27 9.85 -21.27 -0.21
C ARG A 27 8.77 -20.20 -0.20
N ILE A 28 8.85 -19.23 -1.09
CA ILE A 28 7.90 -18.09 -1.22
C ILE A 28 6.48 -18.62 -1.51
N LEU A 29 6.37 -19.69 -2.31
CA LEU A 29 5.08 -20.30 -2.68
C LEU A 29 4.21 -20.72 -1.48
N PRO A 30 4.73 -21.39 -0.44
CA PRO A 30 3.92 -21.73 0.74
C PRO A 30 3.39 -20.46 1.45
N MET A 31 4.18 -19.37 1.49
CA MET A 31 3.76 -18.11 2.12
C MET A 31 2.60 -17.47 1.37
N LEU A 32 2.62 -17.47 0.04
CA LEU A 32 1.54 -16.96 -0.80
C LEU A 32 0.22 -17.75 -0.62
N ARG A 33 0.30 -19.05 -0.30
CA ARG A 33 -0.87 -19.93 -0.10
C ARG A 33 -1.42 -19.92 1.31
N ARG A 34 -0.67 -19.42 2.30
CA ARG A 34 -1.05 -19.44 3.71
C ARG A 34 -2.26 -18.53 3.97
N ARG A 35 -3.34 -19.10 4.52
CA ARG A 35 -4.61 -18.40 4.73
C ARG A 35 -4.49 -17.19 5.68
N SER A 36 -3.59 -17.24 6.66
CA SER A 36 -3.29 -16.15 7.58
C SER A 36 -2.66 -14.94 6.89
N SER A 37 -1.79 -15.17 5.90
CA SER A 37 -1.01 -14.14 5.22
C SER A 37 -1.75 -13.49 4.02
N ARG A 38 -2.82 -14.13 3.53
CA ARG A 38 -3.54 -13.70 2.31
C ARG A 38 -4.00 -12.24 2.35
N LEU A 39 -4.48 -11.76 3.49
CA LEU A 39 -4.94 -10.37 3.58
C LEU A 39 -3.79 -9.36 3.46
N GLY A 40 -2.62 -9.65 4.06
CA GLY A 40 -1.44 -8.82 3.90
C GLY A 40 -0.93 -8.84 2.46
N ILE A 41 -0.87 -10.01 1.83
CA ILE A 41 -0.48 -10.19 0.43
C ILE A 41 -1.43 -9.40 -0.49
N ASN A 42 -2.74 -9.55 -0.30
CA ASN A 42 -3.74 -8.78 -1.06
C ASN A 42 -3.61 -7.28 -0.81
N GLY A 43 -3.31 -6.86 0.43
CA GLY A 43 -3.04 -5.47 0.76
C GLY A 43 -1.84 -4.91 0.00
N CYS A 44 -0.76 -5.68 -0.12
CA CYS A 44 0.41 -5.29 -0.90
C CYS A 44 0.13 -5.23 -2.40
N ILE A 45 -0.62 -6.21 -2.96
CA ILE A 45 -1.03 -6.17 -4.38
C ILE A 45 -1.85 -4.90 -4.65
N ILE A 46 -2.84 -4.63 -3.82
CA ILE A 46 -3.75 -3.49 -3.99
C ILE A 46 -3.02 -2.17 -3.80
N SER A 47 -2.13 -2.07 -2.82
CA SER A 47 -1.26 -0.91 -2.66
C SER A 47 -0.38 -0.68 -3.90
N GLY A 48 0.15 -1.76 -4.49
CA GLY A 48 0.90 -1.70 -5.74
C GLY A 48 0.04 -1.17 -6.89
N ILE A 49 -1.18 -1.69 -7.06
CA ILE A 49 -2.13 -1.21 -8.09
C ILE A 49 -2.43 0.28 -7.90
N VAL A 50 -2.76 0.70 -6.68
CA VAL A 50 -3.10 2.10 -6.37
C VAL A 50 -1.91 3.03 -6.64
N LEU A 51 -0.75 2.75 -6.05
CA LEU A 51 0.43 3.58 -6.21
C LEU A 51 0.99 3.55 -7.63
N GLY A 52 1.05 2.37 -8.25
CA GLY A 52 1.51 2.23 -9.63
C GLY A 52 0.63 3.03 -10.59
N SER A 53 -0.70 2.97 -10.44
CA SER A 53 -1.63 3.74 -11.27
C SER A 53 -1.53 5.24 -11.00
N LEU A 54 -1.40 5.67 -9.74
CA LEU A 54 -1.22 7.09 -9.40
C LEU A 54 0.10 7.64 -9.98
N TYR A 55 1.21 6.94 -9.77
CA TYR A 55 2.50 7.40 -10.30
C TYR A 55 2.57 7.36 -11.82
N GLY A 56 2.05 6.30 -12.43
CA GLY A 56 2.17 6.09 -13.86
C GLY A 56 1.19 6.91 -14.69
N LEU A 57 -0.04 7.11 -14.19
CA LEU A 57 -1.12 7.69 -15.00
C LEU A 57 -1.61 9.05 -14.52
N MET A 58 -1.27 9.48 -13.30
CA MET A 58 -1.66 10.81 -12.81
C MET A 58 -1.04 11.95 -13.64
N PRO A 59 0.24 11.91 -14.06
CA PRO A 59 0.77 12.92 -14.96
C PRO A 59 0.01 12.99 -16.28
N LEU A 60 -0.33 11.85 -16.86
CA LEU A 60 -1.13 11.77 -18.10
C LEU A 60 -2.53 12.36 -17.90
N TYR A 61 -3.20 11.99 -16.80
CA TYR A 61 -4.50 12.57 -16.45
C TYR A 61 -4.45 14.10 -16.37
N LEU A 62 -3.44 14.65 -15.68
CA LEU A 62 -3.29 16.09 -15.50
C LEU A 62 -2.98 16.82 -16.82
N SER A 63 -2.15 16.22 -17.69
CA SER A 63 -1.84 16.80 -19.01
C SER A 63 -3.07 16.79 -19.92
N HIS A 64 -3.91 15.76 -19.89
CA HIS A 64 -5.20 15.71 -20.62
C HIS A 64 -6.22 16.74 -20.10
N GLN A 65 -6.09 17.21 -18.86
CA GLN A 65 -6.86 18.34 -18.34
C GLN A 65 -6.33 19.72 -18.80
N GLY A 66 -5.35 19.74 -19.69
CA GLY A 66 -4.76 20.97 -20.23
C GLY A 66 -3.76 21.67 -19.29
N MET A 67 -3.25 20.98 -18.29
CA MET A 67 -2.25 21.55 -17.38
C MET A 67 -0.88 21.61 -18.04
N SER A 68 -0.14 22.71 -17.77
CA SER A 68 1.26 22.81 -18.18
C SER A 68 2.16 21.84 -17.41
N ASP A 69 3.30 21.46 -17.98
CA ASP A 69 4.25 20.53 -17.35
C ASP A 69 4.69 20.99 -15.95
N ALA A 70 4.85 22.30 -15.75
CA ALA A 70 5.17 22.86 -14.44
C ALA A 70 4.06 22.61 -13.41
N ASN A 71 2.79 22.73 -13.81
CA ASN A 71 1.65 22.44 -12.94
C ASN A 71 1.53 20.93 -12.67
N VAL A 72 1.76 20.09 -13.67
CA VAL A 72 1.81 18.63 -13.47
C VAL A 72 2.88 18.27 -12.42
N GLY A 73 4.08 18.85 -12.56
CA GLY A 73 5.16 18.67 -11.57
C GLY A 73 4.76 19.10 -10.15
N TYR A 74 4.07 20.24 -10.01
CA TYR A 74 3.56 20.71 -8.72
C TYR A 74 2.56 19.73 -8.08
N TRP A 75 1.59 19.25 -8.85
CA TRP A 75 0.59 18.29 -8.35
C TRP A 75 1.20 16.95 -7.98
N MET A 76 2.19 16.50 -8.76
CA MET A 76 2.94 15.27 -8.42
C MET A 76 3.79 15.46 -7.16
N ALA A 77 4.41 16.63 -6.97
CA ALA A 77 5.12 16.95 -5.74
C ALA A 77 4.20 16.98 -4.52
N LEU A 78 2.98 17.52 -4.66
CA LEU A 78 1.96 17.51 -3.61
C LEU A 78 1.56 16.06 -3.24
N LEU A 79 1.34 15.19 -4.23
CA LEU A 79 1.01 13.79 -4.04
C LEU A 79 2.11 13.06 -3.26
N VAL A 80 3.37 13.23 -3.67
CA VAL A 80 4.52 12.57 -3.03
C VAL A 80 4.76 13.10 -1.62
N SER A 81 4.74 14.43 -1.45
CA SER A 81 4.96 15.06 -0.14
C SER A 81 3.89 14.66 0.88
N SER A 82 2.64 14.48 0.45
CA SER A 82 1.58 13.99 1.32
C SER A 82 1.86 12.59 1.87
N GLY A 83 2.43 11.72 1.02
CA GLY A 83 2.88 10.40 1.43
C GLY A 83 4.00 10.44 2.48
N ILE A 84 5.01 11.29 2.27
CA ILE A 84 6.12 11.46 3.22
C ILE A 84 5.61 11.97 4.57
N VAL A 85 4.78 13.01 4.56
CA VAL A 85 4.18 13.59 5.77
C VAL A 85 3.29 12.57 6.49
N GLY A 86 2.56 11.74 5.74
CA GLY A 86 1.65 10.73 6.28
C GLY A 86 2.33 9.56 6.99
N GLN A 87 3.58 9.22 6.64
CA GLN A 87 4.23 8.01 7.18
C GLN A 87 4.36 8.03 8.71
N TRP A 88 4.79 9.16 9.27
CA TRP A 88 5.00 9.25 10.72
C TRP A 88 3.69 9.21 11.54
N PRO A 89 2.64 10.01 11.25
CA PRO A 89 1.39 9.94 12.00
C PRO A 89 0.66 8.61 11.81
N ILE A 90 0.65 8.06 10.60
CA ILE A 90 -0.02 6.79 10.31
C ILE A 90 0.71 5.62 11.01
N GLY A 91 2.05 5.62 11.02
CA GLY A 91 2.81 4.63 11.78
C GLY A 91 2.45 4.64 13.27
N ARG A 92 2.41 5.83 13.90
CA ARG A 92 2.00 5.96 15.31
C ARG A 92 0.55 5.54 15.56
N LEU A 93 -0.36 5.87 14.65
CA LEU A 93 -1.75 5.41 14.74
C LEU A 93 -1.82 3.87 14.66
N ALA A 94 -1.06 3.26 13.77
CA ALA A 94 -1.01 1.81 13.61
C ALA A 94 -0.50 1.10 14.87
N ASP A 95 0.50 1.67 15.53
CA ASP A 95 1.04 1.14 16.79
C ASP A 95 0.05 1.34 17.96
N ARG A 96 -0.70 2.44 17.98
CA ARG A 96 -1.64 2.77 19.07
C ARG A 96 -2.99 2.07 18.97
N PHE A 97 -3.58 2.03 17.77
CA PHE A 97 -4.95 1.53 17.55
C PHE A 97 -4.99 0.14 16.91
N GLY A 98 -3.82 -0.41 16.58
CA GLY A 98 -3.69 -1.67 15.90
C GLY A 98 -3.72 -1.55 14.37
N ARG A 99 -2.82 -2.28 13.73
CA ARG A 99 -2.56 -2.20 12.28
C ARG A 99 -3.77 -2.54 11.42
N MET A 100 -4.60 -3.49 11.85
CA MET A 100 -5.81 -3.89 11.12
C MET A 100 -6.85 -2.77 11.08
N MET A 101 -7.04 -2.04 12.19
CA MET A 101 -7.99 -0.92 12.24
C MET A 101 -7.54 0.22 11.35
N VAL A 102 -6.26 0.60 11.46
CA VAL A 102 -5.68 1.67 10.64
C VAL A 102 -5.75 1.31 9.16
N LEU A 103 -5.48 0.04 8.79
CA LEU A 103 -5.58 -0.44 7.43
C LEU A 103 -6.99 -0.26 6.84
N ARG A 104 -8.03 -0.56 7.62
CA ARG A 104 -9.44 -0.33 7.21
C ARG A 104 -9.74 1.15 6.98
N VAL A 105 -9.31 1.98 7.92
CA VAL A 105 -9.50 3.44 7.81
C VAL A 105 -8.76 3.98 6.58
N GLN A 106 -7.52 3.56 6.34
CA GLN A 106 -6.76 3.99 5.17
C GLN A 106 -7.43 3.60 3.85
N VAL A 107 -7.89 2.35 3.73
CA VAL A 107 -8.59 1.89 2.52
C VAL A 107 -9.88 2.69 2.30
N PHE A 108 -10.62 2.98 3.37
CA PHE A 108 -11.79 3.84 3.28
C PHE A 108 -11.45 5.27 2.84
N VAL A 109 -10.36 5.83 3.37
CA VAL A 109 -9.86 7.16 2.98
C VAL A 109 -9.39 7.19 1.52
N VAL A 110 -8.76 6.11 1.01
CA VAL A 110 -8.41 5.98 -0.42
C VAL A 110 -9.68 6.02 -1.28
N ILE A 111 -10.74 5.32 -0.89
CA ILE A 111 -12.03 5.35 -1.61
C ILE A 111 -12.60 6.77 -1.63
N LEU A 112 -12.65 7.43 -0.48
CA LEU A 112 -13.15 8.82 -0.40
C LEU A 112 -12.32 9.79 -1.24
N GLY A 113 -10.98 9.68 -1.21
CA GLY A 113 -10.08 10.47 -2.01
C GLY A 113 -10.30 10.26 -3.52
N ALA A 114 -10.47 9.01 -3.94
CA ALA A 114 -10.76 8.68 -5.33
C ALA A 114 -12.14 9.21 -5.79
N ILE A 115 -13.17 9.12 -4.95
CA ILE A 115 -14.50 9.69 -5.22
C ILE A 115 -14.43 11.22 -5.29
N ALA A 116 -13.67 11.87 -4.39
CA ALA A 116 -13.49 13.32 -4.40
C ALA A 116 -12.82 13.81 -5.70
N MET A 117 -11.85 13.04 -6.23
CA MET A 117 -11.25 13.32 -7.53
C MET A 117 -12.25 13.16 -8.70
N LEU A 118 -13.19 12.22 -8.62
CA LEU A 118 -14.24 12.05 -9.62
C LEU A 118 -15.25 13.22 -9.66
N THR A 119 -15.54 13.80 -8.50
CA THR A 119 -16.51 14.90 -8.37
C THR A 119 -15.92 16.27 -8.63
N ASN A 120 -14.61 16.35 -8.96
CA ASN A 120 -13.85 17.61 -9.07
C ASN A 120 -13.97 18.52 -7.83
N ALA A 121 -14.33 17.96 -6.69
CA ALA A 121 -14.36 18.67 -5.43
C ALA A 121 -12.90 18.92 -4.99
N ALA A 122 -12.53 20.19 -4.83
CA ALA A 122 -11.26 20.64 -4.26
C ALA A 122 -10.05 19.68 -4.52
N MET A 123 -9.47 19.75 -5.70
CA MET A 123 -8.41 18.84 -6.19
C MET A 123 -7.22 18.70 -5.24
N ALA A 124 -6.79 19.81 -4.62
CA ALA A 124 -5.64 19.79 -3.72
C ALA A 124 -5.85 18.91 -2.47
N PRO A 125 -6.90 19.09 -1.65
CA PRO A 125 -7.12 18.22 -0.51
C PRO A 125 -7.45 16.78 -0.89
N ALA A 126 -8.17 16.56 -2.00
CA ALA A 126 -8.46 15.20 -2.47
C ALA A 126 -7.18 14.45 -2.84
N LEU A 127 -6.29 15.10 -3.58
CA LEU A 127 -4.99 14.52 -3.97
C LEU A 127 -4.07 14.32 -2.77
N PHE A 128 -4.06 15.28 -1.83
CA PHE A 128 -3.30 15.17 -0.59
C PHE A 128 -3.73 13.96 0.24
N VAL A 129 -5.04 13.80 0.45
CA VAL A 129 -5.61 12.68 1.22
C VAL A 129 -5.37 11.35 0.51
N LEU A 130 -5.54 11.31 -0.81
CA LEU A 130 -5.29 10.12 -1.62
C LEU A 130 -3.83 9.69 -1.57
N GLY A 131 -2.90 10.65 -1.68
CA GLY A 131 -1.47 10.40 -1.55
C GLY A 131 -1.11 9.91 -0.15
N LEU A 132 -1.55 10.63 0.90
CA LEU A 132 -1.29 10.26 2.29
C LEU A 132 -1.73 8.81 2.57
N ALA A 133 -2.96 8.43 2.23
CA ALA A 133 -3.47 7.09 2.49
C ALA A 133 -2.84 6.04 1.55
N GLY A 134 -2.66 6.34 0.27
CA GLY A 134 -2.10 5.43 -0.71
C GLY A 134 -0.65 5.02 -0.41
N PHE A 135 0.22 5.99 -0.10
CA PHE A 135 1.63 5.72 0.20
C PHE A 135 1.87 4.96 1.50
N THR A 136 0.99 5.16 2.48
CA THR A 136 1.13 4.50 3.79
C THR A 136 0.44 3.13 3.85
N LEU A 137 -0.35 2.78 2.83
CA LEU A 137 -1.07 1.50 2.76
C LEU A 137 -0.11 0.30 2.73
N TYR A 138 0.93 0.35 1.89
CA TYR A 138 1.92 -0.72 1.76
C TYR A 138 2.66 -1.02 3.07
N PRO A 139 3.32 -0.04 3.74
CA PRO A 139 4.04 -0.31 4.98
C PRO A 139 3.14 -0.82 6.11
N VAL A 140 1.89 -0.36 6.20
CA VAL A 140 0.95 -0.86 7.22
C VAL A 140 0.50 -2.29 6.91
N ALA A 141 0.17 -2.60 5.64
CA ALA A 141 -0.19 -3.96 5.22
C ALA A 141 0.96 -4.95 5.42
N MET A 142 2.19 -4.56 5.05
CA MET A 142 3.41 -5.33 5.24
C MET A 142 3.68 -5.60 6.72
N SER A 143 3.63 -4.56 7.53
CA SER A 143 3.86 -4.62 8.98
C SER A 143 2.86 -5.57 9.64
N TRP A 144 1.57 -5.48 9.29
CA TRP A 144 0.54 -6.39 9.77
C TRP A 144 0.79 -7.84 9.33
N ALA A 145 1.19 -8.07 8.08
CA ALA A 145 1.48 -9.41 7.59
C ALA A 145 2.68 -10.05 8.31
N CYS A 146 3.72 -9.28 8.60
CA CYS A 146 4.91 -9.75 9.31
C CYS A 146 4.62 -10.13 10.77
N GLU A 147 3.61 -9.53 11.42
CA GLU A 147 3.19 -9.94 12.77
C GLU A 147 2.55 -11.33 12.83
N THR A 148 2.05 -11.82 11.69
CA THR A 148 1.32 -13.10 11.63
C THR A 148 2.21 -14.32 11.39
N VAL A 149 3.53 -14.12 11.26
CA VAL A 149 4.50 -15.18 10.94
C VAL A 149 5.60 -15.29 11.99
N ALA A 150 6.22 -16.47 12.08
CA ALA A 150 7.34 -16.69 12.98
C ALA A 150 8.61 -15.97 12.50
N HIS A 151 9.53 -15.66 13.43
CA HIS A 151 10.76 -14.91 13.12
C HIS A 151 11.59 -15.50 11.99
N HIS A 152 11.69 -16.83 11.91
CA HIS A 152 12.44 -17.51 10.84
C HIS A 152 11.76 -17.44 9.46
N GLU A 153 10.48 -17.09 9.40
CA GLU A 153 9.71 -16.94 8.16
C GLU A 153 9.66 -15.48 7.65
N LEU A 154 10.13 -14.51 8.45
CA LEU A 154 10.01 -13.08 8.14
C LEU A 154 10.67 -12.70 6.80
N VAL A 155 11.83 -13.27 6.49
CA VAL A 155 12.54 -12.98 5.23
C VAL A 155 11.72 -13.47 4.03
N ALA A 156 11.23 -14.71 4.09
CA ALA A 156 10.40 -15.29 3.02
C ALA A 156 9.07 -14.54 2.87
N MET A 157 8.47 -14.11 3.99
CA MET A 157 7.24 -13.31 3.99
C MET A 157 7.49 -11.94 3.33
N ASN A 158 8.56 -11.25 3.72
CA ASN A 158 8.89 -9.95 3.14
C ASN A 158 9.13 -10.03 1.64
N GLN A 159 9.82 -11.05 1.16
CA GLN A 159 10.01 -11.33 -0.27
C GLN A 159 8.66 -11.56 -0.98
N ALA A 160 7.76 -12.35 -0.39
CA ALA A 160 6.44 -12.61 -0.94
C ALA A 160 5.59 -11.32 -1.04
N LEU A 161 5.64 -10.46 0.00
CA LEU A 161 4.92 -9.19 0.03
C LEU A 161 5.47 -8.20 -1.01
N LEU A 162 6.81 -8.10 -1.12
CA LEU A 162 7.45 -7.24 -2.11
C LEU A 162 7.12 -7.70 -3.54
N LEU A 163 7.18 -9.01 -3.80
CA LEU A 163 6.79 -9.57 -5.10
C LEU A 163 5.33 -9.26 -5.41
N SER A 164 4.44 -9.42 -4.44
CA SER A 164 3.02 -9.11 -4.56
C SER A 164 2.77 -7.63 -4.89
N TYR A 165 3.47 -6.73 -4.19
CA TYR A 165 3.43 -5.30 -4.48
C TYR A 165 3.92 -4.98 -5.90
N THR A 166 5.04 -5.57 -6.32
CA THR A 166 5.62 -5.35 -7.65
C THR A 166 4.67 -5.83 -8.75
N LEU A 167 4.04 -7.00 -8.60
CA LEU A 167 3.04 -7.48 -9.53
C LEU A 167 1.83 -6.53 -9.62
N GLY A 168 1.38 -6.02 -8.48
CA GLY A 168 0.31 -5.02 -8.43
C GLY A 168 0.68 -3.73 -9.14
N SER A 169 1.89 -3.21 -8.89
CA SER A 169 2.37 -1.94 -9.48
C SER A 169 2.66 -2.04 -10.98
N LEU A 170 2.89 -3.24 -11.50
CA LEU A 170 3.03 -3.47 -12.93
C LEU A 170 1.67 -3.64 -13.62
N ALA A 171 0.78 -4.43 -13.02
CA ALA A 171 -0.54 -4.72 -13.58
C ALA A 171 -1.50 -3.53 -13.50
N GLY A 172 -1.43 -2.75 -12.40
CA GLY A 172 -2.32 -1.62 -12.14
C GLY A 172 -2.33 -0.58 -13.25
N PRO A 173 -1.19 0.06 -13.57
CA PRO A 173 -1.12 1.06 -14.63
C PRO A 173 -1.53 0.50 -15.99
N SER A 174 -1.12 -0.73 -16.32
CA SER A 174 -1.41 -1.36 -17.61
C SER A 174 -2.91 -1.54 -17.82
N MET A 175 -3.61 -2.12 -16.85
CA MET A 175 -5.06 -2.30 -16.90
C MET A 175 -5.79 -0.95 -16.92
N THR A 176 -5.37 -0.01 -16.09
CA THR A 176 -6.00 1.30 -15.98
C THR A 176 -5.79 2.12 -17.25
N ALA A 177 -4.60 2.08 -17.86
CA ALA A 177 -4.31 2.77 -19.11
C ALA A 177 -5.19 2.27 -20.27
N MET A 178 -5.39 0.95 -20.38
CA MET A 178 -6.30 0.38 -21.39
C MET A 178 -7.73 0.90 -21.23
N LEU A 179 -8.21 1.00 -19.98
CA LEU A 179 -9.55 1.53 -19.71
C LEU A 179 -9.63 3.03 -20.00
N MET A 180 -8.62 3.81 -19.64
CA MET A 180 -8.56 5.25 -19.91
C MET A 180 -8.60 5.53 -21.43
N GLN A 181 -7.82 4.79 -22.22
CA GLN A 181 -7.78 4.94 -23.68
C GLN A 181 -9.13 4.59 -24.34
N SER A 182 -9.86 3.61 -23.79
CA SER A 182 -11.09 3.13 -24.39
C SER A 182 -12.31 3.98 -24.04
N TYR A 183 -12.33 4.64 -22.88
CA TYR A 183 -13.54 5.30 -22.37
C TYR A 183 -13.31 6.72 -21.83
N SER A 184 -12.52 6.90 -20.77
CA SER A 184 -12.32 8.21 -20.12
C SER A 184 -11.18 8.19 -19.12
N ASP A 185 -10.48 9.31 -18.99
CA ASP A 185 -9.40 9.52 -18.01
C ASP A 185 -9.89 9.38 -16.55
N ARG A 186 -11.16 9.63 -16.28
CA ARG A 186 -11.77 9.47 -14.93
C ARG A 186 -11.74 8.02 -14.45
N LEU A 187 -11.58 7.04 -15.34
CA LEU A 187 -11.49 5.62 -14.97
C LEU A 187 -10.27 5.30 -14.11
N LEU A 188 -9.23 6.15 -14.10
CA LEU A 188 -8.14 6.07 -13.13
C LEU A 188 -8.68 6.00 -11.69
N PHE A 189 -9.53 6.94 -11.31
CA PHE A 189 -10.08 7.01 -9.95
C PHE A 189 -11.16 5.97 -9.68
N VAL A 190 -11.92 5.60 -10.70
CA VAL A 190 -12.91 4.50 -10.61
C VAL A 190 -12.20 3.18 -10.31
N MET A 191 -11.10 2.87 -11.00
CA MET A 191 -10.30 1.68 -10.77
C MET A 191 -9.69 1.66 -9.37
N ILE A 192 -9.12 2.78 -8.92
CA ILE A 192 -8.59 2.91 -7.56
C ILE A 192 -9.68 2.66 -6.52
N ALA A 193 -10.85 3.28 -6.68
CA ALA A 193 -11.97 3.11 -5.77
C ALA A 193 -12.50 1.67 -5.77
N ALA A 194 -12.64 1.04 -6.95
CA ALA A 194 -13.14 -0.33 -7.08
C ALA A 194 -12.20 -1.35 -6.42
N VAL A 195 -10.90 -1.25 -6.68
CA VAL A 195 -9.89 -2.15 -6.10
C VAL A 195 -9.79 -1.96 -4.58
N ALA A 196 -9.83 -0.71 -4.11
CA ALA A 196 -9.86 -0.38 -2.69
C ALA A 196 -11.14 -0.92 -2.01
N LEU A 197 -12.31 -0.80 -2.67
CA LEU A 197 -13.57 -1.33 -2.17
C LEU A 197 -13.55 -2.86 -2.02
N VAL A 198 -13.02 -3.56 -3.01
CA VAL A 198 -12.85 -5.02 -2.94
C VAL A 198 -12.00 -5.39 -1.71
N TYR A 199 -10.91 -4.66 -1.48
CA TYR A 199 -10.06 -4.92 -0.33
C TYR A 199 -10.74 -4.59 1.00
N LEU A 200 -11.50 -3.51 1.07
CA LEU A 200 -12.28 -3.15 2.25
C LEU A 200 -13.28 -4.25 2.61
N VAL A 201 -13.99 -4.79 1.63
CA VAL A 201 -14.92 -5.91 1.84
C VAL A 201 -14.19 -7.15 2.37
N MET A 202 -12.99 -7.46 1.85
CA MET A 202 -12.17 -8.57 2.36
C MET A 202 -11.74 -8.35 3.81
N LEU A 203 -11.37 -7.10 4.19
CA LEU A 203 -10.98 -6.74 5.55
C LEU A 203 -12.15 -6.80 6.53
N LEU A 204 -13.37 -6.46 6.09
CA LEU A 204 -14.58 -6.50 6.92
C LEU A 204 -15.05 -7.95 7.16
N ARG A 205 -15.07 -8.78 6.12
CA ARG A 205 -15.48 -10.19 6.24
C ARG A 205 -14.62 -11.01 7.22
N LYS A 206 -13.34 -10.66 7.37
CA LYS A 206 -12.49 -11.35 8.37
C LYS A 206 -12.78 -10.90 9.79
N ALA A 207 -13.30 -9.70 10.02
CA ALA A 207 -13.68 -9.23 11.35
C ALA A 207 -14.81 -10.09 11.94
N ASP A 208 -15.79 -10.44 11.11
CA ASP A 208 -16.97 -11.22 11.56
C ASP A 208 -16.61 -12.63 12.01
N HIS A 209 -15.55 -13.23 11.43
CA HIS A 209 -15.08 -14.56 11.83
C HIS A 209 -14.34 -14.62 13.18
N HIS A 210 -13.88 -13.48 13.71
CA HIS A 210 -13.25 -13.41 15.05
C HIS A 210 -14.23 -12.98 16.15
N ALA A 211 -15.44 -12.58 15.79
CA ALA A 211 -16.46 -12.09 16.72
C ALA A 211 -17.43 -13.17 17.20
N THR A 212 -17.32 -14.42 16.75
CA THR A 212 -18.12 -15.53 17.32
C THR A 212 -17.46 -16.03 18.61
N PRO A 213 -18.04 -15.74 19.80
CA PRO A 213 -17.58 -16.35 21.03
C PRO A 213 -17.83 -17.86 20.94
N VAL A 214 -16.80 -18.64 21.23
CA VAL A 214 -17.01 -20.06 21.56
C VAL A 214 -17.88 -20.09 22.82
N ALA A 215 -19.16 -20.37 22.64
CA ALA A 215 -20.05 -20.70 23.76
C ALA A 215 -19.47 -21.95 24.41
N HIS A 216 -18.85 -21.75 25.56
CA HIS A 216 -18.53 -22.86 26.47
C HIS A 216 -19.85 -23.38 27.00
N ALA A 217 -20.27 -24.54 26.49
CA ALA A 217 -21.24 -25.42 27.13
C ALA A 217 -20.49 -26.42 28.00
#